data_86b18b5d1499239c53ba3c02fc212bf0
#
_entry.id   86b18b5d1499239c53ba3c02fc212bf0
#
_cell.length_a   1.000
_cell.length_b   1.000
_cell.length_c   1.000
_cell.angle_alpha   90.00
_cell.angle_beta   90.00
_cell.angle_gamma   90.00
#
_symmetry.space_group_name_H-M   'P 1'
#
loop_
_entity.id
_entity.type
_entity.pdbx_description
1 polymer ?
#
loop_
_entity_poly.entity_id
_entity_poly.type
_entity_poly.pdbx_seq_one_letter_code
_entity_poly.pdbx_strand_id
1 'polypeptide(L)'
;MRKAIALAALTGLLAVAVATTAVAKTAAPAKTCADASLGLAVPATGPAAAIGQEQLHWAQFGLARYNAEHKTNYKMVVGDTQLPNVAAAIGVARQFASNKKIVGVAGPAGSQEVQAFGPSMTRAGIAYVSMSATRDDLTNGQRPTFFRVVGSDDIQGAVDARYAVKTLKADKLFVINDGSSYSVGLAARFANVAHILGADVDLDEITQQQTDFSPLVDKIGNDVDLVFIAFQIASQGQTFAQQMRAKGKNAIIFGPDGLFSSDFTFEGAYVSAFARDIHGVKGTAALIKAYEKKYGKFGTFGPPTYVAVQVVLGAIDKACQTGAPTRKAVLTQIKKTNLKNTILGQGIRFDANGDVLGGVFYIYRIVNGKYQLVFPK
;
A
#
# COMPACT_ATOMS: atom_id res chain seq x y z
N MET A 1 -36.88 85.71 -61.33
CA MET A 1 -36.54 84.72 -62.39
C MET A 1 -35.33 83.90 -61.92
N ARG A 2 -35.38 82.66 -62.19
CA ARG A 2 -34.38 81.56 -61.89
C ARG A 2 -34.55 80.91 -60.56
N LYS A 3 -35.19 79.72 -60.65
CA LYS A 3 -35.31 78.70 -59.66
C LYS A 3 -34.00 77.96 -59.45
N ALA A 4 -33.57 77.74 -58.24
CA ALA A 4 -32.46 76.83 -57.90
C ALA A 4 -33.06 75.59 -57.19
N ILE A 5 -32.81 74.47 -57.76
CA ILE A 5 -33.25 73.12 -57.24
C ILE A 5 -32.14 72.67 -56.38
N ALA A 6 -32.41 72.37 -55.06
CA ALA A 6 -31.52 71.74 -54.14
C ALA A 6 -31.68 70.18 -54.22
N LEU A 7 -30.59 69.51 -54.55
CA LEU A 7 -30.49 68.04 -54.57
C LEU A 7 -30.03 67.52 -53.21
N ALA A 8 -30.87 66.84 -52.48
CA ALA A 8 -30.56 66.18 -51.20
C ALA A 8 -29.96 64.83 -51.51
N ALA A 9 -28.70 64.59 -51.13
CA ALA A 9 -28.03 63.28 -51.21
C ALA A 9 -28.33 62.51 -49.94
N LEU A 10 -29.00 61.38 -50.07
CA LEU A 10 -29.29 60.45 -48.97
C LEU A 10 -28.16 59.42 -48.96
N THR A 11 -27.22 59.52 -47.97
CA THR A 11 -26.16 58.51 -47.73
C THR A 11 -26.73 57.44 -46.75
N GLY A 12 -27.09 56.29 -47.32
CA GLY A 12 -27.47 55.10 -46.54
C GLY A 12 -26.24 54.37 -45.97
N LEU A 13 -26.05 54.40 -44.69
CA LEU A 13 -25.08 53.55 -44.00
C LEU A 13 -25.64 52.10 -43.91
N LEU A 14 -25.04 51.19 -44.68
CA LEU A 14 -25.28 49.76 -44.53
C LEU A 14 -24.44 49.25 -43.34
N ALA A 15 -25.04 48.98 -42.16
CA ALA A 15 -24.40 48.29 -41.06
C ALA A 15 -24.38 46.76 -41.36
N VAL A 16 -23.23 46.24 -41.74
CA VAL A 16 -23.01 44.78 -41.85
C VAL A 16 -22.81 44.24 -40.45
N ALA A 17 -23.83 43.56 -39.89
CA ALA A 17 -23.74 42.78 -38.66
C ALA A 17 -22.96 41.48 -38.94
N VAL A 18 -21.68 41.45 -38.58
CA VAL A 18 -20.89 40.20 -38.55
C VAL A 18 -21.37 39.34 -37.36
N ALA A 19 -22.24 38.38 -37.61
CA ALA A 19 -22.61 37.37 -36.63
C ALA A 19 -21.40 36.41 -36.46
N THR A 20 -20.63 36.60 -35.39
CA THR A 20 -19.64 35.62 -34.94
C THR A 20 -20.39 34.43 -34.35
N THR A 21 -20.57 33.38 -35.13
CA THR A 21 -21.00 32.07 -34.64
C THR A 21 -19.91 31.51 -33.75
N ALA A 22 -20.07 31.62 -32.43
CA ALA A 22 -19.27 30.85 -31.48
C ALA A 22 -19.56 29.37 -31.71
N VAL A 23 -18.63 28.67 -32.38
CA VAL A 23 -18.64 27.23 -32.49
C VAL A 23 -18.40 26.70 -31.08
N ALA A 24 -19.46 26.32 -30.37
CA ALA A 24 -19.37 25.60 -29.14
C ALA A 24 -18.58 24.33 -29.44
N LYS A 25 -17.36 24.23 -28.90
CA LYS A 25 -16.53 23.04 -28.95
C LYS A 25 -17.30 21.98 -28.17
N THR A 26 -18.07 21.15 -28.87
CA THR A 26 -18.72 19.99 -28.29
C THR A 26 -17.61 19.12 -27.74
N ALA A 27 -17.55 19.01 -26.40
CA ALA A 27 -16.66 18.08 -25.74
C ALA A 27 -16.96 16.68 -26.34
N ALA A 28 -15.95 16.06 -26.93
CA ALA A 28 -16.07 14.71 -27.43
C ALA A 28 -16.64 13.85 -26.28
N PRO A 29 -17.64 12.96 -26.57
CA PRO A 29 -18.20 12.11 -25.55
C PRO A 29 -17.05 11.35 -24.88
N ALA A 30 -17.01 11.37 -23.54
CA ALA A 30 -16.01 10.64 -22.77
C ALA A 30 -16.00 9.19 -23.26
N LYS A 31 -14.88 8.73 -23.83
CA LYS A 31 -14.75 7.34 -24.29
C LYS A 31 -14.96 6.47 -23.05
N THR A 32 -16.06 5.74 -23.04
CA THR A 32 -16.35 4.80 -21.95
C THR A 32 -15.32 3.69 -22.01
N CYS A 33 -14.45 3.61 -21.02
CA CYS A 33 -13.51 2.49 -20.83
C CYS A 33 -14.20 1.28 -20.19
N ALA A 34 -15.41 0.96 -20.64
CA ALA A 34 -16.28 -0.06 -20.06
C ALA A 34 -15.64 -1.45 -19.96
N ASP A 35 -14.60 -1.71 -20.75
CA ASP A 35 -13.92 -3.00 -20.77
C ASP A 35 -12.63 -3.09 -19.94
N ALA A 36 -12.13 -1.96 -19.39
CA ALA A 36 -10.96 -1.99 -18.54
C ALA A 36 -11.30 -2.47 -17.13
N SER A 37 -10.50 -3.38 -16.60
CA SER A 37 -10.66 -3.93 -15.26
C SER A 37 -9.38 -3.72 -14.45
N LEU A 38 -9.57 -3.50 -13.14
CA LEU A 38 -8.53 -3.56 -12.13
C LEU A 38 -8.35 -5.02 -11.68
N GLY A 39 -7.10 -5.52 -11.61
CA GLY A 39 -6.78 -6.71 -10.84
C GLY A 39 -6.54 -6.37 -9.38
N LEU A 40 -7.03 -7.20 -8.47
CA LEU A 40 -6.70 -7.10 -7.04
C LEU A 40 -6.07 -8.43 -6.60
N ALA A 41 -4.82 -8.39 -6.16
CA ALA A 41 -4.10 -9.56 -5.65
C ALA A 41 -3.91 -9.42 -4.14
N VAL A 42 -4.61 -10.25 -3.36
CA VAL A 42 -4.58 -10.22 -1.89
C VAL A 42 -4.65 -11.63 -1.31
N PRO A 43 -4.09 -11.91 -0.13
CA PRO A 43 -4.22 -13.22 0.53
C PRO A 43 -5.58 -13.34 1.22
N ALA A 44 -6.65 -13.50 0.43
CA ALA A 44 -8.02 -13.54 0.94
C ALA A 44 -8.30 -14.76 1.82
N THR A 45 -7.53 -15.84 1.66
CA THR A 45 -7.57 -17.04 2.49
C THR A 45 -6.16 -17.45 2.96
N GLY A 46 -6.07 -18.43 3.86
CA GLY A 46 -4.81 -18.94 4.41
C GLY A 46 -4.32 -18.19 5.66
N PRO A 47 -3.06 -18.41 6.08
CA PRO A 47 -2.53 -17.87 7.34
C PRO A 47 -2.51 -16.35 7.46
N ALA A 48 -2.42 -15.63 6.34
CA ALA A 48 -2.46 -14.17 6.29
C ALA A 48 -3.85 -13.60 5.94
N ALA A 49 -4.92 -14.39 6.08
CA ALA A 49 -6.28 -13.98 5.69
C ALA A 49 -6.77 -12.73 6.42
N ALA A 50 -6.37 -12.51 7.68
CA ALA A 50 -6.74 -11.30 8.41
C ALA A 50 -6.30 -10.02 7.67
N ILE A 51 -5.07 -10.02 7.14
CA ILE A 51 -4.54 -8.92 6.30
C ILE A 51 -5.31 -8.85 4.98
N GLY A 52 -5.45 -9.98 4.29
CA GLY A 52 -6.06 -10.04 2.95
C GLY A 52 -7.53 -9.65 2.92
N GLN A 53 -8.30 -10.02 3.94
CA GLN A 53 -9.72 -9.63 4.05
C GLN A 53 -9.87 -8.12 4.28
N GLU A 54 -9.04 -7.53 5.12
CA GLU A 54 -9.03 -6.08 5.31
C GLU A 54 -8.71 -5.36 4.00
N GLN A 55 -7.68 -5.81 3.28
CA GLN A 55 -7.31 -5.28 1.97
C GLN A 55 -8.44 -5.44 0.94
N LEU A 56 -9.09 -6.60 0.89
CA LEU A 56 -10.22 -6.87 -0.01
C LEU A 56 -11.39 -5.90 0.24
N HIS A 57 -11.77 -5.72 1.49
CA HIS A 57 -12.85 -4.83 1.88
C HIS A 57 -12.55 -3.38 1.51
N TRP A 58 -11.33 -2.91 1.77
CA TRP A 58 -10.93 -1.55 1.41
C TRP A 58 -10.81 -1.34 -0.10
N ALA A 59 -10.40 -2.37 -0.85
CA ALA A 59 -10.38 -2.31 -2.31
C ALA A 59 -11.79 -2.24 -2.89
N GLN A 60 -12.73 -3.06 -2.40
CA GLN A 60 -14.14 -3.01 -2.79
C GLN A 60 -14.77 -1.65 -2.46
N PHE A 61 -14.50 -1.13 -1.28
CA PHE A 61 -14.96 0.19 -0.86
C PHE A 61 -14.38 1.29 -1.74
N GLY A 62 -13.07 1.23 -2.03
CA GLY A 62 -12.37 2.19 -2.88
C GLY A 62 -12.88 2.20 -4.32
N LEU A 63 -13.12 1.02 -4.91
CA LEU A 63 -13.72 0.89 -6.24
C LEU A 63 -15.13 1.48 -6.30
N ALA A 64 -15.98 1.14 -5.32
CA ALA A 64 -17.36 1.64 -5.30
C ALA A 64 -17.39 3.17 -5.19
N ARG A 65 -16.57 3.75 -4.33
CA ARG A 65 -16.45 5.21 -4.19
C ARG A 65 -15.92 5.85 -5.47
N TYR A 66 -14.84 5.31 -6.03
CA TYR A 66 -14.27 5.84 -7.27
C TYR A 66 -15.32 5.88 -8.38
N ASN A 67 -16.03 4.77 -8.58
CA ASN A 67 -17.08 4.69 -9.60
C ASN A 67 -18.19 5.72 -9.37
N ALA A 68 -18.62 5.93 -8.12
CA ALA A 68 -19.65 6.91 -7.78
C ALA A 68 -19.17 8.36 -8.01
N GLU A 69 -17.96 8.69 -7.57
CA GLU A 69 -17.38 10.03 -7.65
C GLU A 69 -17.06 10.43 -9.10
N HIS A 70 -16.56 9.51 -9.91
CA HIS A 70 -16.15 9.74 -11.30
C HIS A 70 -17.19 9.34 -12.34
N LYS A 71 -18.37 8.83 -11.92
CA LYS A 71 -19.44 8.33 -12.81
C LYS A 71 -18.94 7.26 -13.79
N THR A 72 -18.08 6.38 -13.29
CA THR A 72 -17.48 5.26 -14.04
C THR A 72 -18.13 3.93 -13.62
N ASN A 73 -17.80 2.84 -14.31
CA ASN A 73 -18.28 1.49 -13.99
C ASN A 73 -17.15 0.47 -14.12
N TYR A 74 -15.98 0.83 -13.62
CA TYR A 74 -14.82 -0.08 -13.61
C TYR A 74 -15.13 -1.34 -12.82
N LYS A 75 -14.57 -2.47 -13.27
CA LYS A 75 -14.70 -3.77 -12.63
C LYS A 75 -13.39 -4.15 -11.96
N MET A 76 -13.48 -5.00 -10.96
CA MET A 76 -12.33 -5.57 -10.26
C MET A 76 -12.36 -7.09 -10.37
N VAL A 77 -11.23 -7.68 -10.73
CA VAL A 77 -11.01 -9.13 -10.73
C VAL A 77 -10.12 -9.46 -9.55
N VAL A 78 -10.65 -10.22 -8.60
CA VAL A 78 -9.92 -10.61 -7.39
C VAL A 78 -9.15 -11.90 -7.63
N GLY A 79 -7.89 -11.93 -7.22
CA GLY A 79 -7.04 -13.12 -7.16
C GLY A 79 -6.59 -13.35 -5.71
N ASP A 80 -6.90 -14.55 -5.21
CA ASP A 80 -6.46 -14.98 -3.87
C ASP A 80 -5.04 -15.53 -3.94
N THR A 81 -4.11 -14.84 -3.31
CA THR A 81 -2.69 -15.18 -3.33
C THR A 81 -2.28 -16.15 -2.23
N GLN A 82 -3.14 -16.35 -1.23
CA GLN A 82 -2.96 -17.34 -0.15
C GLN A 82 -1.59 -17.25 0.57
N LEU A 83 -1.10 -16.03 0.82
CA LEU A 83 0.19 -15.84 1.52
C LEU A 83 0.28 -16.77 2.76
N PRO A 84 1.35 -17.54 2.91
CA PRO A 84 2.66 -17.49 2.22
C PRO A 84 2.80 -18.39 0.97
N ASN A 85 1.71 -18.86 0.37
CA ASN A 85 1.72 -19.78 -0.77
C ASN A 85 2.17 -19.09 -2.08
N VAL A 86 3.47 -19.10 -2.37
CA VAL A 86 4.05 -18.50 -3.58
C VAL A 86 3.47 -19.10 -4.87
N ALA A 87 3.09 -20.38 -4.88
CA ALA A 87 2.51 -21.02 -6.05
C ALA A 87 1.12 -20.45 -6.40
N ALA A 88 0.29 -20.15 -5.39
CA ALA A 88 -0.98 -19.46 -5.58
C ALA A 88 -0.77 -18.07 -6.19
N ALA A 89 0.19 -17.30 -5.67
CA ALA A 89 0.54 -15.99 -6.21
C ALA A 89 0.96 -16.06 -7.69
N ILE A 90 1.79 -17.05 -8.09
CA ILE A 90 2.17 -17.30 -9.50
C ILE A 90 0.92 -17.60 -10.35
N GLY A 91 -0.01 -18.41 -9.84
CA GLY A 91 -1.26 -18.73 -10.52
C GLY A 91 -2.09 -17.47 -10.81
N VAL A 92 -2.29 -16.62 -9.82
CA VAL A 92 -2.99 -15.33 -9.96
C VAL A 92 -2.27 -14.40 -10.94
N ALA A 93 -0.94 -14.33 -10.89
CA ALA A 93 -0.17 -13.51 -11.82
C ALA A 93 -0.37 -13.94 -13.28
N ARG A 94 -0.38 -15.26 -13.56
CA ARG A 94 -0.64 -15.81 -14.88
C ARG A 94 -2.08 -15.55 -15.35
N GLN A 95 -3.05 -15.72 -14.45
CA GLN A 95 -4.46 -15.40 -14.72
C GLN A 95 -4.62 -13.92 -15.10
N PHE A 96 -4.02 -12.99 -14.34
CA PHE A 96 -4.10 -11.57 -14.65
C PHE A 96 -3.38 -11.23 -15.96
N ALA A 97 -2.21 -11.81 -16.22
CA ALA A 97 -1.47 -11.59 -17.44
C ALA A 97 -2.24 -12.05 -18.69
N SER A 98 -2.98 -13.17 -18.62
CA SER A 98 -3.78 -13.71 -19.73
C SER A 98 -5.06 -12.91 -19.98
N ASN A 99 -5.65 -12.29 -18.97
CA ASN A 99 -6.88 -11.51 -19.09
C ASN A 99 -6.60 -10.12 -19.67
N LYS A 100 -6.96 -9.92 -20.94
CA LYS A 100 -6.72 -8.67 -21.68
C LYS A 100 -7.47 -7.45 -21.11
N LYS A 101 -8.54 -7.68 -20.34
CA LYS A 101 -9.30 -6.61 -19.67
C LYS A 101 -8.56 -6.03 -18.45
N ILE A 102 -7.66 -6.81 -17.83
CA ILE A 102 -6.84 -6.33 -16.72
C ILE A 102 -5.70 -5.48 -17.27
N VAL A 103 -5.73 -4.19 -16.97
CA VAL A 103 -4.77 -3.20 -17.48
C VAL A 103 -3.87 -2.61 -16.37
N GLY A 104 -4.20 -2.89 -15.11
CA GLY A 104 -3.41 -2.53 -13.94
C GLY A 104 -3.83 -3.37 -12.74
N VAL A 105 -2.97 -3.53 -11.75
CA VAL A 105 -3.18 -4.38 -10.57
C VAL A 105 -2.90 -3.59 -9.31
N ALA A 106 -3.76 -3.70 -8.29
CA ALA A 106 -3.45 -3.37 -6.91
C ALA A 106 -3.01 -4.66 -6.19
N GLY A 107 -1.87 -4.61 -5.51
CA GLY A 107 -1.22 -5.78 -4.93
C GLY A 107 0.00 -6.27 -5.74
N PRO A 108 0.57 -7.43 -5.36
CA PRO A 108 0.19 -8.27 -4.22
C PRO A 108 0.64 -7.69 -2.87
N ALA A 109 0.23 -8.36 -1.78
CA ALA A 109 0.46 -7.90 -0.41
C ALA A 109 1.88 -8.16 0.10
N GLY A 110 2.41 -9.37 -0.12
CA GLY A 110 3.67 -9.83 0.45
C GLY A 110 4.87 -9.65 -0.48
N SER A 111 6.06 -9.48 0.10
CA SER A 111 7.30 -9.28 -0.67
C SER A 111 7.65 -10.47 -1.56
N GLN A 112 7.54 -11.71 -1.05
CA GLN A 112 7.73 -12.93 -1.85
C GLN A 112 6.69 -13.07 -2.97
N GLU A 113 5.49 -12.57 -2.75
CA GLU A 113 4.45 -12.53 -3.79
C GLU A 113 4.82 -11.53 -4.90
N VAL A 114 5.32 -10.34 -4.55
CA VAL A 114 5.82 -9.36 -5.54
C VAL A 114 6.93 -9.96 -6.38
N GLN A 115 7.87 -10.68 -5.76
CA GLN A 115 8.93 -11.37 -6.49
C GLN A 115 8.35 -12.42 -7.47
N ALA A 116 7.35 -13.17 -7.05
CA ALA A 116 6.68 -14.18 -7.86
C ALA A 116 5.83 -13.60 -9.01
N PHE A 117 5.18 -12.45 -8.77
CA PHE A 117 4.39 -11.72 -9.76
C PHE A 117 5.24 -11.09 -10.87
N GLY A 118 6.41 -10.57 -10.50
CA GLY A 118 7.26 -9.74 -11.34
C GLY A 118 7.45 -10.24 -12.77
N PRO A 119 7.87 -11.51 -12.99
CA PRO A 119 8.10 -12.04 -14.33
C PRO A 119 6.86 -12.01 -15.23
N SER A 120 5.68 -12.33 -14.68
CA SER A 120 4.42 -12.33 -15.44
C SER A 120 3.94 -10.91 -15.76
N MET A 121 4.02 -10.00 -14.78
CA MET A 121 3.60 -8.61 -14.94
C MET A 121 4.51 -7.86 -15.91
N THR A 122 5.81 -8.00 -15.78
CA THR A 122 6.80 -7.37 -16.67
C THR A 122 6.60 -7.83 -18.12
N ARG A 123 6.48 -9.15 -18.34
CA ARG A 123 6.23 -9.69 -19.69
C ARG A 123 4.91 -9.22 -20.29
N ALA A 124 3.88 -9.09 -19.47
CA ALA A 124 2.56 -8.62 -19.91
C ALA A 124 2.46 -7.10 -20.03
N GLY A 125 3.45 -6.34 -19.55
CA GLY A 125 3.45 -4.89 -19.49
C GLY A 125 2.40 -4.31 -18.54
N ILE A 126 1.99 -5.09 -17.50
CA ILE A 126 1.00 -4.67 -16.51
C ILE A 126 1.70 -4.00 -15.35
N ALA A 127 1.30 -2.76 -15.04
CA ALA A 127 1.72 -2.11 -13.81
C ALA A 127 0.98 -2.71 -12.61
N TYR A 128 1.72 -2.94 -11.52
CA TYR A 128 1.15 -3.45 -10.28
C TYR A 128 1.67 -2.63 -9.09
N VAL A 129 0.74 -2.23 -8.24
CA VAL A 129 0.94 -1.28 -7.14
C VAL A 129 0.68 -1.99 -5.83
N SER A 130 1.74 -2.33 -5.09
CA SER A 130 1.60 -2.95 -3.78
C SER A 130 1.18 -1.93 -2.72
N MET A 131 0.34 -2.40 -1.81
CA MET A 131 -0.15 -1.66 -0.66
C MET A 131 0.58 -2.01 0.64
N SER A 132 1.48 -3.02 0.62
CA SER A 132 2.09 -3.53 1.86
C SER A 132 3.40 -4.30 1.68
N ALA A 133 3.92 -4.50 0.46
CA ALA A 133 5.20 -5.16 0.27
C ALA A 133 6.36 -4.17 0.47
N THR A 134 7.17 -4.42 1.48
CA THR A 134 8.15 -3.45 2.00
C THR A 134 9.61 -3.78 1.69
N ARG A 135 9.94 -5.02 1.30
CA ARG A 135 11.34 -5.42 1.05
C ARG A 135 12.07 -4.45 0.10
N ASP A 136 13.32 -4.10 0.40
CA ASP A 136 14.08 -3.05 -0.28
C ASP A 136 14.34 -3.36 -1.76
N ASP A 137 14.78 -4.58 -2.08
CA ASP A 137 15.18 -4.95 -3.44
C ASP A 137 14.01 -5.09 -4.43
N LEU A 138 12.76 -4.88 -3.98
CA LEU A 138 11.62 -4.89 -4.88
C LEU A 138 11.66 -3.75 -5.90
N THR A 139 12.29 -2.65 -5.55
CA THR A 139 12.41 -1.43 -6.35
C THR A 139 13.85 -1.15 -6.82
N ASN A 140 14.65 -2.20 -7.00
CA ASN A 140 16.03 -2.10 -7.50
C ASN A 140 16.18 -1.98 -9.03
N GLY A 141 15.08 -1.69 -9.75
CA GLY A 141 15.04 -1.56 -11.20
C GLY A 141 14.78 -2.88 -11.96
N GLN A 142 14.85 -4.04 -11.31
CA GLN A 142 14.59 -5.34 -11.96
C GLN A 142 13.10 -5.57 -12.26
N ARG A 143 12.21 -4.79 -11.65
CA ARG A 143 10.74 -4.88 -11.80
C ARG A 143 10.16 -3.56 -12.31
N PRO A 144 10.38 -3.20 -13.59
CA PRO A 144 10.05 -1.87 -14.13
C PRO A 144 8.55 -1.55 -14.18
N THR A 145 7.69 -2.52 -13.84
CA THR A 145 6.24 -2.35 -13.75
C THR A 145 5.72 -2.39 -12.31
N PHE A 146 6.61 -2.53 -11.31
CA PHE A 146 6.28 -2.54 -9.90
C PHE A 146 6.29 -1.14 -9.29
N PHE A 147 5.34 -0.90 -8.38
CA PHE A 147 5.24 0.31 -7.56
C PHE A 147 4.72 -0.06 -6.18
N ARG A 148 4.99 0.77 -5.16
CA ARG A 148 4.40 0.61 -3.82
C ARG A 148 4.03 1.95 -3.21
N VAL A 149 2.91 1.97 -2.46
CA VAL A 149 2.40 3.18 -1.78
C VAL A 149 2.82 3.25 -0.30
N VAL A 150 3.66 2.33 0.15
CA VAL A 150 4.21 2.23 1.51
C VAL A 150 5.74 2.32 1.49
N GLY A 151 6.35 2.68 2.61
CA GLY A 151 7.80 2.75 2.75
C GLY A 151 8.48 1.38 2.67
N SER A 152 9.82 1.39 2.55
CA SER A 152 10.65 0.18 2.46
C SER A 152 11.16 -0.29 3.83
N ASP A 153 11.61 -1.55 3.88
CA ASP A 153 12.26 -2.16 5.05
C ASP A 153 13.56 -1.42 5.45
N ASP A 154 14.21 -0.73 4.51
CA ASP A 154 15.37 0.10 4.80
C ASP A 154 15.01 1.23 5.77
N ILE A 155 13.84 1.85 5.58
CA ILE A 155 13.30 2.87 6.49
C ILE A 155 12.82 2.20 7.78
N GLN A 156 12.02 1.13 7.69
CA GLN A 156 11.41 0.46 8.83
C GLN A 156 12.45 -0.08 9.80
N GLY A 157 13.36 -0.92 9.34
CA GLY A 157 14.37 -1.53 10.19
C GLY A 157 15.27 -0.50 10.87
N ALA A 158 15.55 0.64 10.17
CA ALA A 158 16.32 1.74 10.77
C ALA A 158 15.52 2.50 11.84
N VAL A 159 14.22 2.72 11.65
CA VAL A 159 13.33 3.37 12.62
C VAL A 159 13.18 2.48 13.85
N ASP A 160 12.89 1.20 13.64
CA ASP A 160 12.65 0.22 14.70
C ASP A 160 13.90 0.03 15.57
N ALA A 161 15.08 -0.15 14.94
CA ALA A 161 16.34 -0.28 15.67
C ALA A 161 16.70 0.97 16.48
N ARG A 162 16.52 2.18 15.90
CA ARG A 162 16.73 3.42 16.65
C ARG A 162 15.78 3.54 17.83
N TYR A 163 14.53 3.15 17.68
CA TYR A 163 13.54 3.18 18.74
C TYR A 163 13.91 2.19 19.85
N ALA A 164 14.27 0.95 19.48
CA ALA A 164 14.71 -0.07 20.42
C ALA A 164 15.92 0.39 21.25
N VAL A 165 16.99 0.83 20.59
CA VAL A 165 18.26 1.19 21.28
C VAL A 165 18.18 2.57 21.96
N LYS A 166 17.64 3.60 21.28
CA LYS A 166 17.71 4.97 21.83
C LYS A 166 16.53 5.33 22.72
N THR A 167 15.34 4.76 22.48
CA THR A 167 14.13 5.07 23.25
C THR A 167 13.85 4.04 24.33
N LEU A 168 13.86 2.75 23.96
CA LEU A 168 13.62 1.66 24.92
C LEU A 168 14.88 1.30 25.72
N LYS A 169 16.07 1.80 25.33
CA LYS A 169 17.37 1.56 25.99
C LYS A 169 17.77 0.08 26.03
N ALA A 170 17.41 -0.65 24.97
CA ALA A 170 17.79 -2.04 24.85
C ALA A 170 19.25 -2.12 24.35
N ASP A 171 20.10 -2.73 25.13
CA ASP A 171 21.53 -2.91 24.83
C ASP A 171 21.83 -4.33 24.34
N LYS A 172 21.06 -5.35 24.79
CA LYS A 172 21.15 -6.73 24.33
C LYS A 172 19.86 -7.18 23.66
N LEU A 173 19.98 -7.52 22.37
CA LEU A 173 18.87 -7.80 21.48
C LEU A 173 18.93 -9.23 20.94
N PHE A 174 17.77 -9.87 20.82
CA PHE A 174 17.63 -11.15 20.15
C PHE A 174 16.67 -10.98 18.96
N VAL A 175 17.15 -11.19 17.74
CA VAL A 175 16.42 -10.91 16.49
C VAL A 175 16.05 -12.24 15.83
N ILE A 176 14.77 -12.43 15.52
CA ILE A 176 14.28 -13.66 14.92
C ILE A 176 13.56 -13.34 13.60
N ASN A 177 13.96 -14.02 12.54
CA ASN A 177 13.24 -13.98 11.27
C ASN A 177 12.42 -15.28 11.04
N ASP A 178 11.39 -15.23 10.18
CA ASP A 178 10.52 -16.36 9.87
C ASP A 178 10.85 -17.06 8.54
N GLY A 179 12.05 -16.83 8.01
CA GLY A 179 12.54 -17.40 6.75
C GLY A 179 11.86 -16.84 5.49
N SER A 180 10.85 -15.97 5.62
CA SER A 180 10.25 -15.32 4.45
C SER A 180 11.16 -14.27 3.85
N SER A 181 10.99 -14.01 2.55
CA SER A 181 11.73 -12.98 1.83
C SER A 181 11.59 -11.58 2.47
N TYR A 182 10.41 -11.26 3.04
CA TYR A 182 10.18 -10.05 3.83
C TYR A 182 11.01 -10.05 5.10
N SER A 183 10.84 -11.06 5.92
CA SER A 183 11.36 -11.14 7.27
C SER A 183 12.89 -11.11 7.33
N VAL A 184 13.55 -11.90 6.47
CA VAL A 184 15.02 -11.99 6.39
C VAL A 184 15.66 -10.63 6.12
N GLY A 185 15.12 -9.87 5.16
CA GLY A 185 15.64 -8.54 4.81
C GLY A 185 15.48 -7.54 5.95
N LEU A 186 14.29 -7.48 6.53
CA LEU A 186 13.97 -6.57 7.61
C LEU A 186 14.76 -6.88 8.89
N ALA A 187 14.85 -8.15 9.28
CA ALA A 187 15.64 -8.58 10.44
C ALA A 187 17.12 -8.20 10.28
N ALA A 188 17.69 -8.44 9.10
CA ALA A 188 19.07 -8.06 8.80
C ALA A 188 19.27 -6.53 8.87
N ARG A 189 18.32 -5.74 8.37
CA ARG A 189 18.39 -4.28 8.43
C ARG A 189 18.29 -3.76 9.86
N PHE A 190 17.35 -4.29 10.64
CA PHE A 190 17.21 -3.96 12.06
C PHE A 190 18.49 -4.29 12.83
N ALA A 191 19.00 -5.52 12.71
CA ALA A 191 20.20 -5.98 13.40
C ALA A 191 21.43 -5.12 13.06
N ASN A 192 21.64 -4.82 11.77
CA ASN A 192 22.75 -3.99 11.34
C ASN A 192 22.70 -2.58 11.95
N VAL A 193 21.54 -1.94 11.94
CA VAL A 193 21.41 -0.59 12.52
C VAL A 193 21.53 -0.63 14.05
N ALA A 194 20.98 -1.64 14.73
CA ALA A 194 21.12 -1.81 16.16
C ALA A 194 22.59 -1.98 16.56
N HIS A 195 23.34 -2.81 15.83
CA HIS A 195 24.77 -3.00 16.05
C HIS A 195 25.58 -1.70 15.85
N ILE A 196 25.30 -0.94 14.76
CA ILE A 196 25.93 0.38 14.53
C ILE A 196 25.64 1.36 15.70
N LEU A 197 24.50 1.22 16.36
CA LEU A 197 24.12 2.03 17.51
C LEU A 197 24.74 1.57 18.84
N GLY A 198 25.51 0.46 18.82
CA GLY A 198 26.27 -0.09 19.94
C GLY A 198 25.57 -1.23 20.70
N ALA A 199 24.46 -1.75 20.19
CA ALA A 199 23.77 -2.89 20.82
C ALA A 199 24.45 -4.22 20.46
N ASP A 200 24.43 -5.18 21.41
CA ASP A 200 24.77 -6.57 21.19
C ASP A 200 23.56 -7.31 20.57
N VAL A 201 23.76 -8.03 19.45
CA VAL A 201 22.66 -8.58 18.67
C VAL A 201 22.91 -10.04 18.33
N ASP A 202 22.09 -10.92 18.90
CA ASP A 202 21.98 -12.32 18.50
C ASP A 202 20.89 -12.51 17.44
N LEU A 203 21.11 -13.43 16.49
CA LEU A 203 20.18 -13.71 15.38
C LEU A 203 19.79 -15.19 15.39
N ASP A 204 18.52 -15.46 15.13
CA ASP A 204 18.02 -16.82 14.89
C ASP A 204 16.91 -16.82 13.83
N GLU A 205 16.51 -17.99 13.38
CA GLU A 205 15.53 -18.17 12.32
C GLU A 205 14.53 -19.27 12.67
N ILE A 206 13.28 -19.10 12.23
CA ILE A 206 12.23 -20.09 12.27
C ILE A 206 11.65 -20.30 10.88
N THR A 207 10.67 -21.18 10.75
CA THR A 207 9.85 -21.29 9.54
C THR A 207 8.43 -20.78 9.78
N GLN A 208 7.75 -20.33 8.72
CA GLN A 208 6.35 -19.87 8.82
C GLN A 208 5.35 -20.98 9.19
N GLN A 209 5.78 -22.24 9.26
CA GLN A 209 4.98 -23.39 9.71
C GLN A 209 5.24 -23.77 11.16
N GLN A 210 6.25 -23.16 11.82
CA GLN A 210 6.60 -23.50 13.20
C GLN A 210 5.53 -23.04 14.19
N THR A 211 5.16 -23.91 15.12
CA THR A 211 4.15 -23.68 16.15
C THR A 211 4.68 -23.88 17.57
N ASP A 212 5.74 -24.68 17.72
CA ASP A 212 6.47 -24.84 18.99
C ASP A 212 7.77 -24.05 18.95
N PHE A 213 7.83 -23.03 19.79
CA PHE A 213 8.99 -22.14 19.92
C PHE A 213 9.82 -22.45 21.18
N SER A 214 9.48 -23.49 21.91
CA SER A 214 10.16 -23.84 23.19
C SER A 214 11.68 -23.95 23.05
N PRO A 215 12.22 -24.65 22.01
CA PRO A 215 13.68 -24.73 21.83
C PRO A 215 14.34 -23.38 21.50
N LEU A 216 13.64 -22.51 20.78
CA LEU A 216 14.10 -21.18 20.46
C LEU A 216 14.10 -20.27 21.70
N VAL A 217 13.01 -20.31 22.47
CA VAL A 217 12.88 -19.53 23.71
C VAL A 217 13.97 -19.89 24.73
N ASP A 218 14.40 -21.15 24.76
CA ASP A 218 15.49 -21.60 25.65
C ASP A 218 16.84 -20.95 25.31
N LYS A 219 17.06 -20.55 24.04
CA LYS A 219 18.27 -19.82 23.62
C LYS A 219 18.26 -18.35 24.07
N ILE A 220 17.10 -17.77 24.36
CA ILE A 220 16.99 -16.37 24.79
C ILE A 220 17.52 -16.24 26.21
N GLY A 221 18.63 -15.50 26.40
CA GLY A 221 19.21 -15.20 27.70
C GLY A 221 18.25 -14.43 28.61
N ASN A 222 18.40 -14.55 29.92
CA ASN A 222 17.61 -13.75 30.87
C ASN A 222 18.06 -12.28 30.92
N ASP A 223 19.22 -12.00 30.36
CA ASP A 223 19.85 -10.69 30.21
C ASP A 223 19.51 -10.00 28.87
N VAL A 224 18.68 -10.61 28.01
CA VAL A 224 18.17 -10.01 26.80
C VAL A 224 17.11 -8.96 27.15
N ASP A 225 17.31 -7.72 26.70
CA ASP A 225 16.40 -6.60 26.94
C ASP A 225 15.19 -6.61 26.01
N LEU A 226 15.42 -6.98 24.74
CA LEU A 226 14.38 -6.95 23.70
C LEU A 226 14.54 -8.09 22.69
N VAL A 227 13.42 -8.68 22.34
CA VAL A 227 13.30 -9.67 21.25
C VAL A 227 12.57 -8.99 20.09
N PHE A 228 13.26 -8.85 18.94
CA PHE A 228 12.65 -8.38 17.70
C PHE A 228 12.20 -9.58 16.88
N ILE A 229 10.89 -9.74 16.71
CA ILE A 229 10.29 -10.87 15.97
C ILE A 229 9.81 -10.40 14.60
N ALA A 230 10.67 -10.49 13.60
CA ALA A 230 10.38 -10.09 12.23
C ALA A 230 9.44 -11.10 11.53
N PHE A 231 8.26 -11.38 12.13
CA PHE A 231 7.33 -12.36 11.60
C PHE A 231 6.27 -11.71 10.70
N GLN A 232 5.93 -12.42 9.63
CA GLN A 232 4.88 -12.00 8.70
C GLN A 232 3.48 -12.46 9.15
N ILE A 233 3.40 -13.56 9.91
CA ILE A 233 2.14 -14.15 10.36
C ILE A 233 1.88 -13.77 11.82
N ALA A 234 0.86 -12.93 12.03
CA ALA A 234 0.56 -12.34 13.33
C ALA A 234 0.21 -13.38 14.42
N SER A 235 -0.56 -14.42 14.07
CA SER A 235 -0.89 -15.53 15.01
C SER A 235 0.35 -16.31 15.43
N GLN A 236 1.34 -16.45 14.56
CA GLN A 236 2.61 -17.08 14.90
C GLN A 236 3.40 -16.21 15.90
N GLY A 237 3.43 -14.88 15.68
CA GLY A 237 4.01 -13.93 16.63
C GLY A 237 3.32 -13.96 18.00
N GLN A 238 1.99 -14.07 18.03
CA GLN A 238 1.21 -14.20 19.27
C GLN A 238 1.58 -15.47 20.03
N THR A 239 1.67 -16.61 19.34
CA THR A 239 2.04 -17.89 19.93
C THR A 239 3.47 -17.85 20.49
N PHE A 240 4.42 -17.29 19.74
CA PHE A 240 5.79 -17.10 20.23
C PHE A 240 5.83 -16.26 21.50
N ALA A 241 5.15 -15.11 21.50
CA ALA A 241 5.10 -14.21 22.65
C ALA A 241 4.54 -14.87 23.91
N GLN A 242 3.48 -15.67 23.74
CA GLN A 242 2.88 -16.45 24.85
C GLN A 242 3.82 -17.51 25.37
N GLN A 243 4.47 -18.31 24.50
CA GLN A 243 5.42 -19.34 24.91
C GLN A 243 6.65 -18.73 25.59
N MET A 244 7.16 -17.61 25.07
CA MET A 244 8.28 -16.88 25.69
C MET A 244 7.93 -16.44 27.13
N ARG A 245 6.74 -15.88 27.31
CA ARG A 245 6.29 -15.43 28.64
C ARG A 245 6.01 -16.60 29.58
N ALA A 246 5.45 -17.71 29.09
CA ALA A 246 5.20 -18.93 29.87
C ALA A 246 6.50 -19.55 30.39
N LYS A 247 7.62 -19.40 29.70
CA LYS A 247 8.96 -19.81 30.14
C LYS A 247 9.65 -18.76 31.03
N GLY A 248 8.94 -17.72 31.48
CA GLY A 248 9.47 -16.72 32.41
C GLY A 248 10.41 -15.68 31.75
N LYS A 249 10.52 -15.63 30.43
CA LYS A 249 11.34 -14.64 29.76
C LYS A 249 10.60 -13.30 29.70
N ASN A 250 11.24 -12.23 30.19
CA ASN A 250 10.62 -10.92 30.39
C ASN A 250 11.09 -9.83 29.44
N ALA A 251 11.93 -10.16 28.45
CA ALA A 251 12.38 -9.21 27.45
C ALA A 251 11.19 -8.51 26.76
N ILE A 252 11.38 -7.28 26.33
CA ILE A 252 10.41 -6.52 25.54
C ILE A 252 10.22 -7.23 24.19
N ILE A 253 8.96 -7.38 23.76
CA ILE A 253 8.66 -7.89 22.42
C ILE A 253 8.41 -6.71 21.50
N PHE A 254 9.12 -6.69 20.36
CA PHE A 254 8.93 -5.71 19.32
C PHE A 254 8.81 -6.42 17.98
N GLY A 255 7.78 -6.11 17.21
CA GLY A 255 7.55 -6.67 15.90
C GLY A 255 7.26 -5.62 14.84
N PRO A 256 7.43 -5.98 13.56
CA PRO A 256 7.18 -5.10 12.43
C PRO A 256 5.70 -5.13 11.99
N ASP A 257 5.42 -4.46 10.85
CA ASP A 257 4.07 -4.32 10.27
C ASP A 257 3.33 -5.65 10.04
N GLY A 258 4.03 -6.73 9.73
CA GLY A 258 3.43 -8.08 9.59
C GLY A 258 2.65 -8.52 10.82
N LEU A 259 3.00 -8.02 12.00
CA LEU A 259 2.28 -8.30 13.24
C LEU A 259 1.13 -7.33 13.53
N PHE A 260 0.98 -6.24 12.77
CA PHE A 260 -0.10 -5.28 13.02
C PHE A 260 -1.46 -5.86 12.59
N SER A 261 -2.04 -6.66 13.45
CA SER A 261 -3.27 -7.42 13.18
C SER A 261 -4.05 -7.67 14.47
N SER A 262 -5.36 -7.95 14.34
CA SER A 262 -6.18 -8.45 15.48
C SER A 262 -5.67 -9.77 16.05
N ASP A 263 -4.87 -10.51 15.31
CA ASP A 263 -4.31 -11.80 15.73
C ASP A 263 -3.02 -11.65 16.55
N PHE A 264 -2.51 -10.41 16.71
CA PHE A 264 -1.40 -10.11 17.61
C PHE A 264 -1.79 -8.98 18.57
N THR A 265 -2.13 -9.34 19.79
CA THR A 265 -2.59 -8.41 20.83
C THR A 265 -1.83 -8.59 22.15
N PHE A 266 -0.58 -9.06 22.05
CA PHE A 266 0.24 -9.35 23.22
C PHE A 266 0.53 -8.10 24.02
N GLU A 267 0.08 -8.05 25.29
CA GLU A 267 0.12 -6.87 26.15
C GLU A 267 1.56 -6.37 26.36
N GLY A 268 1.76 -5.09 26.18
CA GLY A 268 3.04 -4.40 26.33
C GLY A 268 3.99 -4.52 25.15
N ALA A 269 3.69 -5.33 24.13
CA ALA A 269 4.49 -5.42 22.92
C ALA A 269 4.46 -4.11 22.11
N TYR A 270 5.54 -3.88 21.36
CA TYR A 270 5.63 -2.80 20.38
C TYR A 270 5.47 -3.37 18.98
N VAL A 271 4.85 -2.61 18.09
CA VAL A 271 4.67 -2.99 16.67
C VAL A 271 4.85 -1.76 15.81
N SER A 272 5.69 -1.85 14.78
CA SER A 272 5.77 -0.79 13.77
C SER A 272 4.77 -1.03 12.63
N ALA A 273 4.40 0.03 11.92
CA ALA A 273 3.49 -0.02 10.78
C ALA A 273 3.83 1.06 9.76
N PHE A 274 3.65 0.75 8.49
CA PHE A 274 3.89 1.66 7.35
C PHE A 274 2.78 2.71 7.16
N ALA A 275 1.69 2.61 7.89
CA ALA A 275 0.61 3.58 7.86
C ALA A 275 0.17 3.95 9.27
N ARG A 276 -0.19 5.22 9.45
CA ARG A 276 -0.81 5.65 10.70
C ARG A 276 -2.29 5.27 10.75
N ASP A 277 -2.84 5.27 11.95
CA ASP A 277 -4.29 5.23 12.13
C ASP A 277 -4.92 6.47 11.47
N ILE A 278 -5.76 6.24 10.46
CA ILE A 278 -6.39 7.32 9.70
C ILE A 278 -7.49 8.07 10.46
N HIS A 279 -7.91 7.61 11.65
CA HIS A 279 -8.79 8.37 12.53
C HIS A 279 -8.17 9.72 12.94
N GLY A 280 -6.83 9.78 13.01
CA GLY A 280 -6.10 11.01 13.27
C GLY A 280 -5.82 11.87 12.03
N VAL A 281 -6.30 11.51 10.84
CA VAL A 281 -6.08 12.28 9.60
C VAL A 281 -7.27 13.21 9.35
N LYS A 282 -6.97 14.50 9.18
CA LYS A 282 -8.02 15.50 8.91
C LYS A 282 -8.79 15.17 7.62
N GLY A 283 -10.11 15.16 7.69
CA GLY A 283 -11.00 14.98 6.53
C GLY A 283 -11.40 13.52 6.27
N THR A 284 -10.91 12.54 7.04
CA THR A 284 -11.23 11.11 6.85
C THR A 284 -12.50 10.65 7.59
N ALA A 285 -13.00 11.41 8.56
CA ALA A 285 -14.07 10.97 9.45
C ALA A 285 -15.34 10.44 8.73
N ALA A 286 -15.80 11.13 7.68
CA ALA A 286 -16.98 10.70 6.91
C ALA A 286 -16.70 9.40 6.13
N LEU A 287 -15.50 9.25 5.58
CA LEU A 287 -15.05 8.05 4.88
C LEU A 287 -14.97 6.86 5.85
N ILE A 288 -14.36 7.06 7.02
CA ILE A 288 -14.24 6.04 8.08
C ILE A 288 -15.61 5.56 8.51
N LYS A 289 -16.51 6.50 8.86
CA LYS A 289 -17.88 6.17 9.25
C LYS A 289 -18.62 5.34 8.18
N ALA A 290 -18.43 5.68 6.90
CA ALA A 290 -19.06 4.94 5.80
C ALA A 290 -18.44 3.54 5.63
N TYR A 291 -17.12 3.40 5.79
CA TYR A 291 -16.45 2.11 5.75
C TYR A 291 -16.88 1.22 6.93
N GLU A 292 -16.76 1.72 8.16
CA GLU A 292 -17.05 0.95 9.38
C GLU A 292 -18.51 0.50 9.47
N LYS A 293 -19.45 1.29 8.96
CA LYS A 293 -20.86 0.89 8.84
C LYS A 293 -21.03 -0.38 8.00
N LYS A 294 -20.16 -0.60 7.01
CA LYS A 294 -20.30 -1.71 6.05
C LYS A 294 -19.43 -2.90 6.43
N TYR A 295 -18.23 -2.66 6.91
CA TYR A 295 -17.19 -3.68 7.07
C TYR A 295 -16.66 -3.82 8.50
N GLY A 296 -17.03 -2.91 9.42
CA GLY A 296 -16.50 -2.91 10.78
C GLY A 296 -15.15 -2.21 10.93
N LYS A 297 -14.49 -2.48 12.04
CA LYS A 297 -13.17 -1.90 12.35
C LYS A 297 -12.10 -2.39 11.40
N PHE A 298 -11.01 -1.64 11.29
CA PHE A 298 -9.87 -1.92 10.40
C PHE A 298 -8.55 -1.58 11.09
N GLY A 299 -7.46 -2.11 10.54
CA GLY A 299 -6.08 -1.84 10.94
C GLY A 299 -5.35 -0.93 9.96
N THR A 300 -4.05 -1.19 9.78
CA THR A 300 -3.17 -0.36 8.94
C THR A 300 -2.99 -0.87 7.51
N PHE A 301 -3.49 -2.07 7.17
CA PHE A 301 -3.38 -2.65 5.82
C PHE A 301 -4.44 -2.14 4.85
N GLY A 302 -5.59 -1.77 5.36
CA GLY A 302 -6.71 -1.32 4.53
C GLY A 302 -6.51 0.04 3.87
N PRO A 303 -6.22 1.10 4.60
CA PRO A 303 -6.08 2.44 4.02
C PRO A 303 -5.07 2.55 2.88
N PRO A 304 -3.86 1.94 2.94
CA PRO A 304 -2.96 1.89 1.79
C PRO A 304 -3.55 1.15 0.59
N THR A 305 -4.38 0.12 0.83
CA THR A 305 -5.08 -0.59 -0.26
C THR A 305 -6.06 0.32 -0.98
N TYR A 306 -6.84 1.12 -0.23
CA TYR A 306 -7.68 2.15 -0.83
C TYR A 306 -6.86 3.07 -1.74
N VAL A 307 -5.71 3.54 -1.28
CA VAL A 307 -4.85 4.45 -2.04
C VAL A 307 -4.24 3.76 -3.28
N ALA A 308 -3.79 2.52 -3.18
CA ALA A 308 -3.30 1.75 -4.33
C ALA A 308 -4.38 1.59 -5.41
N VAL A 309 -5.63 1.28 -5.00
CA VAL A 309 -6.79 1.23 -5.89
C VAL A 309 -7.04 2.58 -6.58
N GLN A 310 -6.99 3.70 -5.82
CA GLN A 310 -7.15 5.04 -6.40
C GLN A 310 -6.04 5.38 -7.40
N VAL A 311 -4.79 4.98 -7.14
CA VAL A 311 -3.66 5.17 -8.06
C VAL A 311 -3.93 4.42 -9.38
N VAL A 312 -4.31 3.14 -9.31
CA VAL A 312 -4.54 2.33 -10.51
C VAL A 312 -5.76 2.80 -11.29
N LEU A 313 -6.89 3.06 -10.62
CA LEU A 313 -8.12 3.55 -11.27
C LEU A 313 -7.91 4.93 -11.89
N GLY A 314 -7.23 5.84 -11.19
CA GLY A 314 -6.90 7.16 -11.73
C GLY A 314 -5.98 7.10 -12.95
N ALA A 315 -5.07 6.12 -13.00
CA ALA A 315 -4.23 5.88 -14.17
C ALA A 315 -5.02 5.30 -15.35
N ILE A 316 -5.96 4.39 -15.10
CA ILE A 316 -6.88 3.86 -16.11
C ILE A 316 -7.71 5.02 -16.69
N ASP A 317 -8.29 5.85 -15.84
CA ASP A 317 -9.14 6.97 -16.25
C ASP A 317 -8.38 7.99 -17.12
N LYS A 318 -7.18 8.38 -16.71
CA LYS A 318 -6.32 9.25 -17.51
C LYS A 318 -5.89 8.62 -18.84
N ALA A 319 -5.62 7.34 -18.88
CA ALA A 319 -5.32 6.63 -20.11
C ALA A 319 -6.54 6.62 -21.05
N CYS A 320 -7.75 6.49 -20.50
CA CYS A 320 -9.02 6.55 -21.23
C CYS A 320 -9.27 7.91 -21.89
N GLN A 321 -8.94 8.99 -21.19
CA GLN A 321 -9.12 10.36 -21.71
C GLN A 321 -8.24 10.62 -22.95
N THR A 322 -7.09 9.97 -23.03
CA THR A 322 -6.13 10.13 -24.14
C THR A 322 -6.25 9.08 -25.24
N GLY A 323 -7.09 8.06 -25.08
CA GLY A 323 -7.25 6.98 -26.04
C GLY A 323 -7.79 5.69 -25.44
N ALA A 324 -7.26 4.52 -25.85
CA ALA A 324 -7.58 3.25 -25.23
C ALA A 324 -6.72 3.04 -23.96
N PRO A 325 -7.28 2.46 -22.89
CA PRO A 325 -6.56 2.15 -21.66
C PRO A 325 -5.68 0.90 -21.84
N THR A 326 -4.69 0.99 -22.72
CA THR A 326 -3.73 -0.11 -22.87
C THR A 326 -2.87 -0.24 -21.63
N ARG A 327 -2.32 -1.42 -21.36
CA ARG A 327 -1.37 -1.67 -20.26
C ARG A 327 -0.21 -0.66 -20.26
N LYS A 328 0.34 -0.38 -21.44
CA LYS A 328 1.42 0.62 -21.63
C LYS A 328 0.95 2.03 -21.25
N ALA A 329 -0.24 2.43 -21.66
CA ALA A 329 -0.79 3.76 -21.33
C ALA A 329 -1.03 3.87 -19.81
N VAL A 330 -1.61 2.85 -19.17
CA VAL A 330 -1.82 2.81 -17.72
C VAL A 330 -0.49 2.86 -16.95
N LEU A 331 0.51 2.06 -17.34
CA LEU A 331 1.85 2.12 -16.76
C LEU A 331 2.46 3.53 -16.85
N THR A 332 2.31 4.18 -18.01
CA THR A 332 2.77 5.56 -18.20
C THR A 332 2.09 6.54 -17.25
N GLN A 333 0.79 6.35 -16.99
CA GLN A 333 0.06 7.23 -16.06
C GLN A 333 0.40 6.93 -14.59
N ILE A 334 0.64 5.66 -14.22
CA ILE A 334 1.09 5.30 -12.86
C ILE A 334 2.44 5.96 -12.56
N LYS A 335 3.40 5.93 -13.48
CA LYS A 335 4.69 6.63 -13.33
C LYS A 335 4.54 8.14 -13.10
N LYS A 336 3.45 8.73 -13.54
CA LYS A 336 3.13 10.17 -13.38
C LYS A 336 2.23 10.45 -12.18
N THR A 337 2.03 9.46 -11.28
CA THR A 337 1.20 9.64 -10.08
C THR A 337 1.69 10.83 -9.25
N ASN A 338 0.77 11.73 -8.93
CA ASN A 338 1.01 12.87 -8.05
C ASN A 338 -0.29 13.19 -7.28
N LEU A 339 -0.58 12.40 -6.27
CA LEU A 339 -1.67 12.62 -5.34
C LEU A 339 -1.14 13.49 -4.20
N LYS A 340 -1.66 14.70 -4.04
CA LYS A 340 -1.16 15.63 -3.01
C LYS A 340 -1.66 15.27 -1.60
N ASN A 341 -2.93 14.89 -1.51
CA ASN A 341 -3.60 14.57 -0.25
C ASN A 341 -4.28 13.21 -0.37
N THR A 342 -3.86 12.26 0.44
CA THR A 342 -4.52 10.95 0.53
C THR A 342 -5.07 10.72 1.92
N ILE A 343 -5.87 9.67 2.08
CA ILE A 343 -6.36 9.28 3.41
C ILE A 343 -5.24 8.84 4.36
N LEU A 344 -4.02 8.61 3.85
CA LEU A 344 -2.85 8.30 4.67
C LEU A 344 -2.24 9.55 5.35
N GLY A 345 -2.77 10.75 5.06
CA GLY A 345 -2.23 12.01 5.56
C GLY A 345 -0.96 12.48 4.84
N GLN A 346 -0.60 11.82 3.74
CA GLN A 346 0.56 12.15 2.90
C GLN A 346 0.22 12.06 1.42
N GLY A 347 1.03 12.68 0.58
CA GLY A 347 0.93 12.56 -0.87
C GLY A 347 1.54 11.26 -1.38
N ILE A 348 1.15 10.85 -2.60
CA ILE A 348 1.77 9.71 -3.30
C ILE A 348 2.41 10.20 -4.59
N ARG A 349 3.71 10.03 -4.67
CA ARG A 349 4.53 10.13 -5.88
C ARG A 349 5.55 9.00 -5.84
N PHE A 350 5.92 8.51 -7.01
CA PHE A 350 6.92 7.45 -7.13
C PHE A 350 8.25 8.04 -7.63
N ASP A 351 9.33 7.43 -7.19
CA ASP A 351 10.65 7.62 -7.79
C ASP A 351 10.77 6.85 -9.13
N ALA A 352 11.95 6.89 -9.73
CA ALA A 352 12.21 6.21 -11.01
C ALA A 352 12.06 4.69 -10.93
N ASN A 353 12.25 4.11 -9.76
CA ASN A 353 12.22 2.67 -9.49
C ASN A 353 10.87 2.16 -8.98
N GLY A 354 9.92 3.07 -8.69
CA GLY A 354 8.57 2.73 -8.22
C GLY A 354 8.38 2.79 -6.71
N ASP A 355 9.37 3.28 -5.95
CA ASP A 355 9.21 3.57 -4.54
C ASP A 355 8.38 4.82 -4.29
N VAL A 356 7.58 4.80 -3.21
CA VAL A 356 6.91 6.01 -2.75
C VAL A 356 7.92 7.00 -2.16
N LEU A 357 7.85 8.25 -2.57
CA LEU A 357 8.66 9.30 -1.98
C LEU A 357 8.11 9.70 -0.61
N GLY A 358 8.98 9.72 0.40
CA GLY A 358 8.61 10.13 1.76
C GLY A 358 7.88 9.06 2.56
N GLY A 359 8.20 7.79 2.35
CA GLY A 359 7.70 6.68 3.19
C GLY A 359 8.01 6.91 4.66
N VAL A 360 7.05 6.64 5.54
CA VAL A 360 7.13 6.83 6.99
C VAL A 360 6.70 5.57 7.70
N PHE A 361 7.32 5.27 8.84
CA PHE A 361 6.88 4.22 9.75
C PHE A 361 6.48 4.80 11.10
N TYR A 362 5.50 4.16 11.70
CA TYR A 362 4.88 4.53 12.98
C TYR A 362 5.08 3.37 13.95
N ILE A 363 5.30 3.66 15.25
CA ILE A 363 5.43 2.62 16.26
C ILE A 363 4.26 2.74 17.21
N TYR A 364 3.65 1.61 17.50
CA TYR A 364 2.54 1.46 18.42
C TYR A 364 2.96 0.56 19.58
N ARG A 365 2.36 0.80 20.74
CA ARG A 365 2.41 -0.11 21.88
C ARG A 365 1.04 -0.73 22.09
N ILE A 366 0.99 -2.01 22.40
CA ILE A 366 -0.27 -2.69 22.74
C ILE A 366 -0.56 -2.47 24.22
N VAL A 367 -1.71 -1.82 24.50
CA VAL A 367 -2.19 -1.53 25.86
C VAL A 367 -3.67 -1.86 25.93
N ASN A 368 -4.04 -2.74 26.86
CA ASN A 368 -5.40 -3.28 26.99
C ASN A 368 -5.90 -3.87 25.64
N GLY A 369 -5.04 -4.61 24.96
CA GLY A 369 -5.33 -5.24 23.67
C GLY A 369 -5.53 -4.27 22.50
N LYS A 370 -5.13 -2.99 22.65
CA LYS A 370 -5.28 -1.96 21.60
C LYS A 370 -3.94 -1.36 21.21
N TYR A 371 -3.75 -1.11 19.93
CA TYR A 371 -2.60 -0.41 19.39
C TYR A 371 -2.68 1.09 19.71
N GLN A 372 -1.74 1.61 20.47
CA GLN A 372 -1.63 3.02 20.82
C GLN A 372 -0.35 3.60 20.19
N LEU A 373 -0.49 4.65 19.39
CA LEU A 373 0.64 5.32 18.74
C LEU A 373 1.59 5.90 19.77
N VAL A 374 2.87 5.53 19.69
CA VAL A 374 3.93 6.02 20.57
C VAL A 374 5.04 6.75 19.81
N PHE A 375 5.17 6.55 18.49
CA PHE A 375 6.15 7.24 17.65
C PHE A 375 5.70 7.32 16.18
N PRO A 376 5.96 8.47 15.46
CA PRO A 376 6.20 9.77 16.04
C PRO A 376 4.96 10.30 16.77
N LYS A 377 5.17 11.13 17.78
CA LYS A 377 4.08 11.76 18.52
C LYS A 377 3.60 13.04 17.87
#